data_b01cfb8d36eb60ca7496333e42be292d
#
_entry.id   b01cfb8d36eb60ca7496333e42be292d
#
_cell.length_a   1.000
_cell.length_b   1.000
_cell.length_c   1.000
_cell.angle_alpha   90.00
_cell.angle_beta   90.00
_cell.angle_gamma   90.00
#
_symmetry.space_group_name_H-M   'P 1'
#
loop_
_entity.id
_entity.type
_entity.pdbx_description
1 polymer ?
#
loop_
_entity_poly.entity_id
_entity_poly.type
_entity_poly.pdbx_seq_one_letter_code
_entity_poly.pdbx_strand_id
1 'polypeptide(L)' 'ADFRRHLRSVIGKLPPQKQKICLMKIEQGLSNQEIADKLHITIPTVKSHYTQAIKQLRGMIDKLILILLVC' A
#
# COMPACT_ATOMS: atom_id res chain seq x y z
N ALA A 1 9.91 14.62 2.36
CA ALA A 1 10.42 13.82 3.46
C ALA A 1 9.28 13.35 4.39
N ASP A 2 8.43 14.30 4.82
CA ASP A 2 7.34 13.98 5.76
C ASP A 2 6.26 13.09 5.13
N PHE A 3 5.97 13.29 3.84
CA PHE A 3 4.97 12.48 3.15
C PHE A 3 5.39 11.01 3.06
N ARG A 4 6.67 10.75 2.76
CA ARG A 4 7.17 9.38 2.68
C ARG A 4 7.12 8.67 4.04
N ARG A 5 7.53 9.37 5.08
CA ARG A 5 7.50 8.84 6.45
C ARG A 5 6.07 8.53 6.86
N HIS A 6 5.16 9.40 6.51
CA HIS A 6 3.74 9.26 6.80
C HIS A 6 3.14 8.09 6.04
N LEU A 7 3.47 7.98 4.74
CA LEU A 7 3.02 6.88 3.90
C LEU A 7 3.48 5.53 4.45
N ARG A 8 4.74 5.43 4.89
CA ARG A 8 5.26 4.21 5.50
C ARG A 8 4.52 3.86 6.79
N SER A 9 4.20 4.84 7.60
CA SER A 9 3.44 4.63 8.83
C SER A 9 2.05 4.07 8.53
N VAL A 10 1.39 4.62 7.52
CA VAL A 10 0.06 4.15 7.11
C VAL A 10 0.13 2.75 6.51
N ILE A 11 1.13 2.49 5.67
CA ILE A 11 1.33 1.15 5.10
C ILE A 11 1.58 0.12 6.20
N GLY A 12 2.29 0.50 7.26
CA GLY A 12 2.55 -0.38 8.39
C GLY A 12 1.30 -0.83 9.15
N LYS A 13 0.17 -0.13 8.96
CA LYS A 13 -1.11 -0.51 9.56
C LYS A 13 -1.89 -1.51 8.73
N LEU A 14 -1.45 -1.80 7.53
CA LEU A 14 -2.11 -2.78 6.65
C LEU A 14 -1.83 -4.21 7.11
N PRO A 15 -2.72 -5.19 6.76
CA PRO A 15 -2.41 -6.61 6.97
C PRO A 15 -1.08 -6.97 6.31
N PRO A 16 -0.34 -7.95 6.88
CA PRO A 16 1.03 -8.25 6.42
C PRO A 16 1.16 -8.50 4.92
N GLN A 17 0.23 -9.22 4.31
CA GLN A 17 0.30 -9.52 2.89
C GLN A 17 0.09 -8.29 2.02
N LYS A 18 -0.89 -7.46 2.36
CA LYS A 18 -1.14 -6.21 1.65
C LYS A 18 0.02 -5.24 1.82
N GLN A 19 0.60 -5.20 3.01
CA GLN A 19 1.77 -4.39 3.31
C GLN A 19 2.95 -4.77 2.42
N LYS A 20 3.26 -6.07 2.31
CA LYS A 20 4.34 -6.55 1.45
C LYS A 20 4.14 -6.15 0.00
N ILE A 21 2.94 -6.35 -0.52
CA ILE A 21 2.63 -6.03 -1.92
C ILE A 21 2.77 -4.54 -2.18
N CYS A 22 2.27 -3.69 -1.27
CA CYS A 22 2.42 -2.25 -1.40
C CYS A 22 3.88 -1.82 -1.41
N LEU A 23 4.70 -2.36 -0.50
CA LEU A 23 6.12 -2.02 -0.44
C LEU A 23 6.86 -2.46 -1.70
N MET A 24 6.56 -3.65 -2.21
CA MET A 24 7.16 -4.15 -3.44
C MET A 24 6.81 -3.28 -4.64
N LYS A 25 5.57 -2.81 -4.72
CA LYS A 25 5.13 -1.96 -5.81
C LYS A 25 5.70 -0.54 -5.71
N ILE A 26 5.61 0.07 -4.53
CA ILE A 26 5.91 1.48 -4.36
C ILE A 26 7.40 1.72 -4.16
N GLU A 27 8.05 0.95 -3.30
CA GLU A 27 9.47 1.16 -2.99
C GLU A 27 10.41 0.42 -3.93
N GLN A 28 10.06 -0.82 -4.30
CA GLN A 28 10.94 -1.63 -5.15
C GLN A 28 10.61 -1.51 -6.64
N GLY A 29 9.45 -0.94 -6.98
CA GLY A 29 9.05 -0.77 -8.37
C GLY A 29 8.78 -2.05 -9.11
N LEU A 30 8.43 -3.13 -8.41
CA LEU A 30 8.20 -4.43 -9.02
C LEU A 30 6.89 -4.48 -9.79
N SER A 31 6.86 -5.26 -10.88
CA SER A 31 5.63 -5.52 -11.62
C SER A 31 4.76 -6.54 -10.88
N ASN A 32 3.48 -6.61 -11.27
CA ASN A 32 2.56 -7.60 -10.70
C ASN A 32 3.09 -9.02 -10.88
N GLN A 33 3.70 -9.32 -12.03
CA GLN A 33 4.26 -10.63 -12.29
C GLN A 33 5.44 -10.93 -11.37
N GLU A 34 6.34 -9.97 -11.18
CA GLU A 34 7.48 -10.14 -10.30
C GLU A 34 7.04 -10.39 -8.86
N ILE A 35 6.02 -9.67 -8.40
CA ILE A 35 5.48 -9.86 -7.06
C ILE A 35 4.84 -11.24 -6.94
N ALA A 36 4.04 -11.64 -7.93
CA ALA A 36 3.40 -12.95 -7.95
C ALA A 36 4.43 -14.07 -7.86
N ASP A 37 5.52 -13.95 -8.62
CA ASP A 37 6.60 -14.94 -8.60
C ASP A 37 7.29 -14.99 -7.25
N LYS A 38 7.58 -13.84 -6.66
CA LYS A 38 8.26 -13.79 -5.35
C LYS A 38 7.41 -14.32 -4.21
N LEU A 39 6.12 -14.07 -4.25
CA LEU A 39 5.21 -14.48 -3.18
C LEU A 39 4.52 -15.82 -3.45
N HIS A 40 4.79 -16.42 -4.60
CA HIS A 40 4.16 -17.69 -5.02
C HIS A 40 2.63 -17.60 -5.03
N ILE A 41 2.12 -16.50 -5.58
CA ILE A 41 0.68 -16.28 -5.76
C ILE A 41 0.40 -15.90 -7.20
N THR A 42 -0.88 -15.82 -7.56
CA THR A 42 -1.27 -15.48 -8.93
C THR A 42 -1.28 -13.95 -9.15
N ILE A 43 -1.15 -13.53 -10.40
CA ILE A 43 -1.23 -12.12 -10.77
C ILE A 43 -2.57 -11.50 -10.37
N PRO A 44 -3.74 -12.13 -10.63
CA PRO A 44 -5.01 -11.58 -10.16
C PRO A 44 -5.06 -11.38 -8.64
N THR A 45 -4.43 -12.26 -7.88
CA THR A 45 -4.34 -12.13 -6.42
C THR A 45 -3.54 -10.89 -6.03
N VAL A 46 -2.40 -10.66 -6.70
CA VAL A 46 -1.60 -9.44 -6.48
C VAL A 46 -2.43 -8.19 -6.75
N LYS A 47 -3.13 -8.16 -7.89
CA LYS A 47 -3.97 -7.02 -8.26
C LYS A 47 -5.07 -6.76 -7.23
N SER A 48 -5.72 -7.83 -6.77
CA SER A 48 -6.80 -7.72 -5.78
C SER A 48 -6.28 -7.15 -4.47
N HIS A 49 -5.19 -7.70 -3.94
CA HIS A 49 -4.60 -7.22 -2.70
C HIS A 49 -4.13 -5.77 -2.81
N TYR A 50 -3.49 -5.43 -3.93
CA TYR A 50 -3.02 -4.06 -4.16
C TYR A 50 -4.18 -3.07 -4.22
N THR A 51 -5.25 -3.41 -4.94
CA THR A 51 -6.43 -2.56 -5.04
C THR A 51 -7.07 -2.32 -3.68
N GLN A 52 -7.21 -3.38 -2.87
CA GLN A 52 -7.75 -3.27 -1.53
C GLN A 52 -6.84 -2.42 -0.62
N ALA A 53 -5.53 -2.61 -0.74
CA ALA A 53 -4.57 -1.83 0.03
C ALA A 53 -4.67 -0.33 -0.32
N ILE A 54 -4.74 0.00 -1.61
CA ILE A 54 -4.86 1.39 -2.05
C ILE A 54 -6.16 2.02 -1.54
N LYS A 55 -7.26 1.27 -1.54
CA LYS A 55 -8.53 1.78 -0.98
C LYS A 55 -8.40 2.09 0.51
N GLN A 56 -7.76 1.22 1.26
CA GLN A 56 -7.52 1.45 2.69
C GLN A 56 -6.60 2.63 2.92
N LEU A 57 -5.53 2.75 2.13
CA LEU A 57 -4.60 3.88 2.22
C LEU A 57 -5.29 5.20 1.92
N ARG A 58 -6.15 5.23 0.90
CA ARG A 58 -6.90 6.44 0.55
C ARG A 58 -7.79 6.89 1.71
N GLY A 59 -8.49 5.97 2.35
CA GLY A 59 -9.32 6.30 3.50
C GLY A 59 -8.53 6.90 4.65
N MET A 60 -7.35 6.36 4.92
CA MET A 60 -6.47 6.87 5.98
C MET A 60 -5.87 8.23 5.62
N ILE A 61 -5.43 8.40 4.36
CA ILE A 61 -4.87 9.67 3.88
C ILE A 61 -5.92 10.75 3.87
N ASP A 62 -7.15 10.45 3.43
CA ASP A 62 -8.25 11.40 3.41
C ASP A 62 -8.59 11.89 4.82
N LYS A 63 -8.60 11.00 5.81
CA LYS A 63 -8.81 11.36 7.20
C LYS A 63 -7.73 12.32 7.69
N LEU A 64 -6.48 12.09 7.30
CA LEU A 64 -5.36 12.95 7.68
C LEU A 64 -5.45 14.31 7.03
N ILE A 65 -5.82 14.36 5.76
CA ILE A 65 -6.05 15.64 5.06
C ILE A 65 -7.16 16.41 5.73
N LEU A 66 -8.26 15.73 6.11
CA LEU A 66 -9.35 16.35 6.84
C LEU A 66 -8.91 16.90 8.19
N ILE A 67 -8.11 16.15 8.94
CA ILE A 67 -7.58 16.59 10.22
C ILE A 67 -6.67 17.80 10.05
N LEU A 68 -5.82 17.79 9.03
CA LEU A 68 -4.91 18.91 8.75
C LEU A 68 -5.66 20.16 8.28
N LEU A 69 -6.77 19.99 7.56
CA LEU A 69 -7.57 21.13 7.09
C LEU A 69 -8.49 21.70 8.17
N VAL A 70 -8.88 20.87 9.14
CA VAL A 70 -9.79 21.29 10.22
C VAL A 70 -9.03 21.81 11.44
N CYS A 71 -7.80 21.39 11.59
CA CYS A 71 -6.89 21.91 12.61
C CYS A 71 -5.97 22.94 12.02
#